data_a77ef1b37b520bd94a0667cc7acf0ad5
#
_entry.id   a77ef1b37b520bd94a0667cc7acf0ad5
#
_cell.length_a   1.000
_cell.length_b   1.000
_cell.length_c   1.000
_cell.angle_alpha   90.00
_cell.angle_beta   90.00
_cell.angle_gamma   90.00
#
_symmetry.space_group_name_H-M   'P 1'
#
loop_
_entity.id
_entity.type
_entity.pdbx_description
1 polymer ?
#
loop_
_entity_poly.entity_id
_entity_poly.type
_entity_poly.pdbx_seq_one_letter_code
_entity_poly.pdbx_strand_id
1 'polypeptide(L)'
;MEKKRINRFCEAAALAAFVLLTAALALCALTMTAENKADDNIMLQTVTLAREPLLRSLLLSLAALAALLGVHGLLERLGGVRLGAGLCALWLAAALLWIWAVGMRQRADAQIVLADAHQFARNDYDALSGDYLQVYTYQFGIALPLHMLAKLFSGATMGQLDFLAQCVNAALGIAGAGVLAALAQELLDRRAASATLLLYIASLPTLLLTQFVYNINLMILLGAGATLCFARYARTGRVGFGLAYAALAGLATVAKPNAEIVLLALLICALLHGWANRDVKIVLFAALSFAIGKGAFAAVAAWYGKQGGVDFRANVSMLARLAMGMQESPIAAGWYNKYIEQFFAADVTAQQEKAQALAAIGARLGWMRENPAAALAFYREKLLTQWLDPTSDSLWMGELSEKVGRYNGLIRSIYRDKDGLRTLMDGYMDAMQTAVYALSAVGGMRLMKKKGDMAALALPVTILGGALYHLLFEAKAQYAYPYMVYMLPLAAAGLCALEEKLKKISGRAAEAAVSA
;
A
#
# COMPACT_ATOMS: atom_id res chain seq x y z
N MET A 1 23.86 -1.96 29.56
CA MET A 1 22.47 -2.00 30.07
C MET A 1 21.62 -0.90 29.46
N GLU A 2 22.06 0.33 29.41
CA GLU A 2 21.34 1.50 28.94
C GLU A 2 20.84 1.39 27.47
N LYS A 3 21.70 0.98 26.53
CA LYS A 3 21.34 0.78 25.12
C LYS A 3 20.16 -0.18 24.91
N LYS A 4 20.13 -1.30 25.64
CA LYS A 4 19.02 -2.25 25.58
C LYS A 4 17.74 -1.69 26.18
N ARG A 5 17.85 -0.79 27.17
CA ARG A 5 16.70 -0.11 27.78
C ARG A 5 16.07 0.89 26.82
N ILE A 6 16.88 1.70 26.14
CA ILE A 6 16.40 2.66 25.13
C ILE A 6 15.73 1.93 23.96
N ASN A 7 16.35 0.88 23.43
CA ASN A 7 15.74 0.10 22.35
C ASN A 7 14.38 -0.49 22.73
N ARG A 8 14.27 -1.04 23.95
CA ARG A 8 12.99 -1.56 24.46
C ARG A 8 11.94 -0.45 24.60
N PHE A 9 12.35 0.75 24.96
CA PHE A 9 11.45 1.89 25.02
C PHE A 9 10.96 2.28 23.62
N CYS A 10 11.86 2.41 22.63
CA CYS A 10 11.50 2.70 21.24
C CYS A 10 10.59 1.61 20.65
N GLU A 11 10.89 0.34 20.91
CA GLU A 11 10.05 -0.79 20.53
C GLU A 11 8.64 -0.69 21.12
N ALA A 12 8.55 -0.47 22.42
CA ALA A 12 7.25 -0.36 23.10
C ALA A 12 6.46 0.86 22.62
N ALA A 13 7.11 2.00 22.41
CA ALA A 13 6.48 3.22 21.91
C ALA A 13 5.93 3.04 20.48
N ALA A 14 6.74 2.47 19.58
CA ALA A 14 6.30 2.21 18.20
C ALA A 14 5.14 1.22 18.14
N LEU A 15 5.22 0.12 18.89
CA LEU A 15 4.12 -0.86 18.95
C LEU A 15 2.86 -0.27 19.60
N ALA A 16 3.00 0.52 20.67
CA ALA A 16 1.86 1.20 21.29
C ALA A 16 1.19 2.17 20.31
N ALA A 17 1.96 2.99 19.59
CA ALA A 17 1.44 3.90 18.57
C ALA A 17 0.72 3.13 17.45
N PHE A 18 1.29 2.01 16.98
CA PHE A 18 0.66 1.15 15.99
C PHE A 18 -0.67 0.55 16.48
N VAL A 19 -0.69 0.03 17.72
CA VAL A 19 -1.92 -0.52 18.33
C VAL A 19 -2.99 0.56 18.48
N LEU A 20 -2.61 1.76 18.92
CA LEU A 20 -3.53 2.89 19.04
C LEU A 20 -4.10 3.30 17.68
N LEU A 21 -3.25 3.44 16.66
CA LEU A 21 -3.69 3.77 15.30
C LEU A 21 -4.68 2.73 14.77
N THR A 22 -4.33 1.45 14.81
CA THR A 22 -5.16 0.38 14.24
C THR A 22 -6.44 0.16 15.03
N ALA A 23 -6.41 0.31 16.35
CA ALA A 23 -7.62 0.26 17.19
C ALA A 23 -8.55 1.46 16.92
N ALA A 24 -8.00 2.67 16.76
CA ALA A 24 -8.79 3.86 16.41
C ALA A 24 -9.42 3.72 15.03
N LEU A 25 -8.68 3.22 14.02
CA LEU A 25 -9.20 2.96 12.68
C LEU A 25 -10.30 1.89 12.72
N ALA A 26 -10.14 0.81 13.50
CA ALA A 26 -11.18 -0.21 13.66
C ALA A 26 -12.46 0.36 14.26
N LEU A 27 -12.35 1.20 15.30
CA LEU A 27 -13.50 1.86 15.92
C LEU A 27 -14.19 2.86 14.97
N CYS A 28 -13.41 3.62 14.20
CA CYS A 28 -13.98 4.52 13.19
C CYS A 28 -14.69 3.74 12.07
N ALA A 29 -14.10 2.65 11.59
CA ALA A 29 -14.66 1.80 10.53
C ALA A 29 -15.98 1.11 10.93
N LEU A 30 -16.25 0.94 12.23
CA LEU A 30 -17.56 0.45 12.71
C LEU A 30 -18.69 1.47 12.55
N THR A 31 -18.39 2.74 12.42
CA THR A 31 -19.40 3.82 12.43
C THR A 31 -19.37 4.71 11.19
N MET A 32 -18.32 4.59 10.39
CA MET A 32 -18.09 5.42 9.21
C MET A 32 -17.36 4.64 8.13
N THR A 33 -17.66 4.96 6.87
CA THR A 33 -16.90 4.53 5.69
C THR A 33 -16.58 5.75 4.83
N ALA A 34 -15.51 5.69 4.04
CA ALA A 34 -15.24 6.71 3.04
C ALA A 34 -15.81 6.24 1.69
N GLU A 35 -16.73 7.02 1.15
CA GLU A 35 -17.36 6.78 -0.14
C GLU A 35 -16.72 7.64 -1.21
N ASN A 36 -16.23 6.98 -2.25
CA ASN A 36 -15.75 7.65 -3.44
C ASN A 36 -16.91 7.77 -4.44
N LYS A 37 -17.39 8.99 -4.63
CA LYS A 37 -18.44 9.32 -5.60
C LYS A 37 -17.78 9.83 -6.89
N ALA A 38 -17.80 9.01 -7.93
CA ALA A 38 -17.51 9.48 -9.28
C ALA A 38 -18.74 10.20 -9.78
N ASP A 39 -18.61 11.43 -10.23
CA ASP A 39 -19.60 12.09 -11.08
C ASP A 39 -19.61 11.41 -12.45
N ASP A 40 -20.72 11.50 -13.21
CA ASP A 40 -20.82 11.01 -14.59
C ASP A 40 -19.73 11.60 -15.49
N ASN A 41 -19.17 12.74 -15.08
CA ASN A 41 -17.95 13.30 -15.63
C ASN A 41 -16.74 12.66 -14.95
N ILE A 42 -16.17 11.65 -15.60
CA ILE A 42 -15.06 10.76 -15.20
C ILE A 42 -13.85 11.47 -14.53
N MET A 43 -13.76 12.79 -14.62
CA MET A 43 -12.66 13.61 -14.11
C MET A 43 -12.90 14.18 -12.71
N LEU A 44 -14.13 14.13 -12.18
CA LEU A 44 -14.46 14.69 -10.88
C LEU A 44 -14.70 13.56 -9.87
N GLN A 45 -13.70 13.36 -9.01
CA GLN A 45 -13.78 12.50 -7.84
C GLN A 45 -14.22 13.35 -6.65
N THR A 46 -15.15 12.87 -5.85
CA THR A 46 -15.48 13.44 -4.53
C THR A 46 -15.48 12.32 -3.51
N VAL A 47 -14.75 12.51 -2.41
CA VAL A 47 -14.67 11.53 -1.33
C VAL A 47 -15.32 12.11 -0.09
N THR A 48 -16.32 11.42 0.44
CA THR A 48 -17.08 11.85 1.62
C THR A 48 -17.10 10.76 2.68
N LEU A 49 -17.17 11.17 3.96
CA LEU A 49 -17.37 10.24 5.06
C LEU A 49 -18.87 9.99 5.26
N ALA A 50 -19.31 8.77 5.00
CA ALA A 50 -20.67 8.33 5.27
C ALA A 50 -20.76 7.67 6.66
N ARG A 51 -21.93 7.78 7.30
CA ARG A 51 -22.21 7.09 8.57
C ARG A 51 -22.71 5.69 8.28
N GLU A 52 -22.14 4.72 9.00
CA GLU A 52 -22.59 3.34 8.98
C GLU A 52 -23.41 3.01 10.23
N PRO A 53 -24.51 2.23 10.10
CA PRO A 53 -25.25 1.74 11.26
C PRO A 53 -24.38 0.79 12.09
N LEU A 54 -24.00 1.20 13.30
CA LEU A 54 -23.06 0.46 14.16
C LEU A 54 -23.42 -1.02 14.33
N LEU A 55 -24.71 -1.34 14.53
CA LEU A 55 -25.15 -2.74 14.71
C LEU A 55 -24.90 -3.58 13.45
N ARG A 56 -25.20 -3.04 12.25
CA ARG A 56 -24.95 -3.70 10.97
C ARG A 56 -23.46 -3.96 10.78
N SER A 57 -22.63 -2.92 10.93
CA SER A 57 -21.18 -3.01 10.75
C SER A 57 -20.55 -3.98 11.75
N LEU A 58 -21.00 -3.97 13.01
CA LEU A 58 -20.56 -4.89 14.04
C LEU A 58 -20.91 -6.35 13.68
N LEU A 59 -22.16 -6.61 13.28
CA LEU A 59 -22.61 -7.97 12.90
C LEU A 59 -21.86 -8.49 11.68
N LEU A 60 -21.68 -7.67 10.64
CA LEU A 60 -20.92 -8.06 9.45
C LEU A 60 -19.44 -8.30 9.77
N SER A 61 -18.82 -7.45 10.59
CA SER A 61 -17.42 -7.61 11.01
C SER A 61 -17.23 -8.86 11.88
N LEU A 62 -18.16 -9.17 12.77
CA LEU A 62 -18.14 -10.40 13.56
C LEU A 62 -18.34 -11.65 12.68
N ALA A 63 -19.23 -11.58 11.69
CA ALA A 63 -19.44 -12.66 10.73
C ALA A 63 -18.17 -12.88 9.87
N ALA A 64 -17.54 -11.81 9.36
CA ALA A 64 -16.28 -11.88 8.64
C ALA A 64 -15.17 -12.51 9.51
N LEU A 65 -15.05 -12.07 10.76
CA LEU A 65 -14.09 -12.62 11.71
C LEU A 65 -14.34 -14.10 12.00
N ALA A 66 -15.59 -14.50 12.21
CA ALA A 66 -15.97 -15.91 12.43
C ALA A 66 -15.64 -16.76 11.19
N ALA A 67 -15.91 -16.25 9.98
CA ALA A 67 -15.56 -16.92 8.74
C ALA A 67 -14.03 -17.07 8.60
N LEU A 68 -13.25 -16.02 8.87
CA LEU A 68 -11.78 -16.07 8.84
C LEU A 68 -11.24 -17.11 9.83
N LEU A 69 -11.76 -17.15 11.06
CA LEU A 69 -11.37 -18.13 12.08
C LEU A 69 -11.70 -19.56 11.64
N GLY A 70 -12.90 -19.78 11.12
CA GLY A 70 -13.35 -21.09 10.63
C GLY A 70 -12.53 -21.58 9.44
N VAL A 71 -12.34 -20.72 8.43
CA VAL A 71 -11.58 -21.05 7.22
C VAL A 71 -10.09 -21.26 7.55
N HIS A 72 -9.49 -20.42 8.41
CA HIS A 72 -8.10 -20.60 8.83
C HIS A 72 -7.92 -21.89 9.63
N GLY A 73 -8.85 -22.21 10.55
CA GLY A 73 -8.81 -23.46 11.29
C GLY A 73 -8.92 -24.69 10.37
N LEU A 74 -9.74 -24.64 9.33
CA LEU A 74 -9.84 -25.68 8.31
C LEU A 74 -8.55 -25.77 7.46
N LEU A 75 -8.05 -24.63 7.02
CA LEU A 75 -6.81 -24.54 6.24
C LEU A 75 -5.63 -25.20 6.97
N GLU A 76 -5.48 -24.94 8.27
CA GLU A 76 -4.44 -25.55 9.09
C GLU A 76 -4.59 -27.07 9.23
N ARG A 77 -5.83 -27.58 9.33
CA ARG A 77 -6.10 -29.02 9.37
C ARG A 77 -5.80 -29.73 8.06
N LEU A 78 -6.04 -29.06 6.91
CA LEU A 78 -5.93 -29.67 5.59
C LEU A 78 -4.52 -29.54 4.96
N GLY A 79 -3.66 -28.65 5.44
CA GLY A 79 -2.32 -28.55 4.88
C GLY A 79 -1.60 -27.24 5.16
N GLY A 80 -2.23 -26.27 5.82
CA GLY A 80 -1.64 -25.00 6.22
C GLY A 80 -1.09 -24.23 5.03
N VAL A 81 0.17 -23.82 5.10
CA VAL A 81 0.85 -22.99 4.07
C VAL A 81 0.85 -23.67 2.68
N ARG A 82 0.92 -25.00 2.58
CA ARG A 82 0.92 -25.69 1.27
C ARG A 82 -0.41 -25.55 0.56
N LEU A 83 -1.51 -25.73 1.29
CA LEU A 83 -2.86 -25.50 0.74
C LEU A 83 -3.07 -24.01 0.44
N GLY A 84 -2.58 -23.11 1.33
CA GLY A 84 -2.60 -21.67 1.09
C GLY A 84 -1.90 -21.27 -0.21
N ALA A 85 -0.75 -21.86 -0.52
CA ALA A 85 -0.06 -21.67 -1.80
C ALA A 85 -0.87 -22.17 -3.01
N GLY A 86 -1.56 -23.31 -2.87
CA GLY A 86 -2.48 -23.82 -3.89
C GLY A 86 -3.67 -22.86 -4.12
N LEU A 87 -4.23 -22.31 -3.03
CA LEU A 87 -5.30 -21.30 -3.12
C LEU A 87 -4.81 -20.00 -3.78
N CYS A 88 -3.53 -19.62 -3.59
CA CYS A 88 -2.92 -18.50 -4.31
C CYS A 88 -2.88 -18.75 -5.82
N ALA A 89 -2.60 -19.96 -6.27
CA ALA A 89 -2.66 -20.30 -7.70
C ALA A 89 -4.08 -20.19 -8.25
N LEU A 90 -5.09 -20.67 -7.50
CA LEU A 90 -6.50 -20.51 -7.85
C LEU A 90 -6.92 -19.03 -7.85
N TRP A 91 -6.47 -18.25 -6.88
CA TRP A 91 -6.71 -16.81 -6.85
C TRP A 91 -6.10 -16.11 -8.08
N LEU A 92 -4.87 -16.47 -8.47
CA LEU A 92 -4.26 -15.91 -9.69
C LEU A 92 -5.10 -16.26 -10.93
N ALA A 93 -5.56 -17.51 -11.06
CA ALA A 93 -6.44 -17.90 -12.14
C ALA A 93 -7.76 -17.09 -12.14
N ALA A 94 -8.35 -16.87 -10.96
CA ALA A 94 -9.53 -16.01 -10.82
C ALA A 94 -9.25 -14.56 -11.16
N ALA A 95 -8.08 -14.02 -10.80
CA ALA A 95 -7.65 -12.68 -11.17
C ALA A 95 -7.47 -12.51 -12.68
N LEU A 96 -6.84 -13.48 -13.35
CA LEU A 96 -6.70 -13.47 -14.80
C LEU A 96 -8.05 -13.56 -15.51
N LEU A 97 -8.96 -14.38 -15.00
CA LEU A 97 -10.33 -14.46 -15.51
C LEU A 97 -11.09 -13.14 -15.29
N TRP A 98 -10.93 -12.52 -14.13
CA TRP A 98 -11.52 -11.22 -13.80
C TRP A 98 -11.00 -10.12 -14.73
N ILE A 99 -9.68 -10.02 -14.94
CA ILE A 99 -9.04 -9.08 -15.87
C ILE A 99 -9.62 -9.26 -17.28
N TRP A 100 -9.72 -10.52 -17.74
CA TRP A 100 -10.28 -10.83 -19.05
C TRP A 100 -11.77 -10.48 -19.15
N ALA A 101 -12.57 -10.79 -18.14
CA ALA A 101 -14.01 -10.56 -18.13
C ALA A 101 -14.38 -9.08 -18.07
N VAL A 102 -13.68 -8.31 -17.23
CA VAL A 102 -13.96 -6.87 -17.05
C VAL A 102 -13.43 -6.04 -18.22
N GLY A 103 -12.21 -6.37 -18.70
CA GLY A 103 -11.58 -5.65 -19.81
C GLY A 103 -11.38 -4.16 -19.51
N MET A 104 -11.09 -3.81 -18.26
CA MET A 104 -10.84 -2.45 -17.81
C MET A 104 -9.62 -1.85 -18.52
N ARG A 105 -9.64 -0.54 -18.78
CA ARG A 105 -8.51 0.22 -19.31
C ARG A 105 -7.87 1.07 -18.23
N GLN A 106 -6.59 1.37 -18.42
CA GLN A 106 -5.93 2.35 -17.56
C GLN A 106 -6.54 3.73 -17.75
N ARG A 107 -6.51 4.56 -16.70
CA ARG A 107 -6.96 5.96 -16.75
C ARG A 107 -5.92 6.88 -16.10
N ALA A 108 -6.05 8.18 -16.32
CA ALA A 108 -5.21 9.23 -15.78
C ALA A 108 -3.70 8.92 -16.01
N ASP A 109 -2.86 9.11 -15.01
CA ASP A 109 -1.40 8.88 -15.08
C ASP A 109 -1.02 7.49 -15.61
N ALA A 110 -1.73 6.45 -15.19
CA ALA A 110 -1.45 5.08 -15.62
C ALA A 110 -1.68 4.90 -17.14
N GLN A 111 -2.69 5.58 -17.70
CA GLN A 111 -2.96 5.58 -19.14
C GLN A 111 -1.85 6.29 -19.91
N ILE A 112 -1.43 7.48 -19.44
CA ILE A 112 -0.36 8.26 -20.08
C ILE A 112 0.92 7.44 -20.13
N VAL A 113 1.37 6.92 -18.98
CA VAL A 113 2.63 6.17 -18.89
C VAL A 113 2.59 4.88 -19.71
N LEU A 114 1.45 4.21 -19.80
CA LEU A 114 1.28 3.02 -20.65
C LEU A 114 1.38 3.39 -22.14
N ALA A 115 0.77 4.50 -22.56
CA ALA A 115 0.82 5.01 -23.94
C ALA A 115 2.27 5.38 -24.32
N ASP A 116 2.96 6.12 -23.45
CA ASP A 116 4.35 6.53 -23.65
C ASP A 116 5.26 5.29 -23.77
N ALA A 117 5.10 4.31 -22.86
CA ALA A 117 5.88 3.07 -22.90
C ALA A 117 5.67 2.28 -24.21
N HIS A 118 4.46 2.29 -24.76
CA HIS A 118 4.15 1.67 -26.05
C HIS A 118 4.80 2.41 -27.22
N GLN A 119 4.90 3.76 -27.17
CA GLN A 119 5.61 4.56 -28.16
C GLN A 119 7.13 4.32 -28.06
N PHE A 120 7.69 4.34 -26.86
CA PHE A 120 9.12 4.07 -26.62
C PHE A 120 9.56 2.70 -27.15
N ALA A 121 8.70 1.69 -27.09
CA ALA A 121 8.99 0.37 -27.65
C ALA A 121 9.16 0.39 -29.18
N ARG A 122 8.62 1.39 -29.85
CA ARG A 122 8.75 1.65 -31.29
C ARG A 122 9.88 2.62 -31.62
N ASN A 123 10.73 2.97 -30.65
CA ASN A 123 11.78 3.98 -30.70
C ASN A 123 11.26 5.41 -30.98
N ASP A 124 10.00 5.66 -30.66
CA ASP A 124 9.39 6.97 -30.67
C ASP A 124 9.43 7.54 -29.26
N TYR A 125 10.25 8.55 -29.05
CA TYR A 125 10.51 9.17 -27.75
C TYR A 125 9.98 10.61 -27.64
N ASP A 126 9.09 11.04 -28.55
CA ASP A 126 8.55 12.40 -28.61
C ASP A 126 7.81 12.79 -27.32
N ALA A 127 7.16 11.81 -26.65
CA ALA A 127 6.51 12.03 -25.36
C ALA A 127 7.46 12.51 -24.24
N LEU A 128 8.78 12.31 -24.37
CA LEU A 128 9.76 12.82 -23.40
C LEU A 128 9.94 14.34 -23.51
N SER A 129 9.59 14.94 -24.63
CA SER A 129 9.60 16.40 -24.83
C SER A 129 8.30 17.05 -24.31
N GLY A 130 7.28 16.25 -24.00
CA GLY A 130 6.00 16.71 -23.44
C GLY A 130 6.11 17.09 -21.97
N ASP A 131 5.15 17.87 -21.48
CA ASP A 131 5.19 18.43 -20.13
C ASP A 131 5.08 17.34 -19.04
N TYR A 132 4.35 16.24 -19.27
CA TYR A 132 4.03 15.26 -18.25
C TYR A 132 5.28 14.56 -17.68
N LEU A 133 6.07 13.88 -18.51
CA LEU A 133 7.25 13.15 -18.05
C LEU A 133 8.42 14.07 -17.66
N GLN A 134 8.45 15.31 -18.14
CA GLN A 134 9.42 16.31 -17.68
C GLN A 134 9.15 16.74 -16.23
N VAL A 135 7.88 16.86 -15.85
CA VAL A 135 7.46 17.24 -14.50
C VAL A 135 7.45 16.03 -13.56
N TYR A 136 6.99 14.88 -14.05
CA TYR A 136 6.83 13.67 -13.25
C TYR A 136 7.88 12.61 -13.59
N THR A 137 9.18 12.98 -13.57
CA THR A 137 10.28 12.08 -13.93
C THR A 137 10.27 10.77 -13.11
N TYR A 138 9.74 10.79 -11.89
CA TYR A 138 9.58 9.57 -11.08
C TYR A 138 8.69 8.49 -11.73
N GLN A 139 7.88 8.85 -12.73
CA GLN A 139 7.10 7.91 -13.53
C GLN A 139 7.97 7.01 -14.42
N PHE A 140 9.26 7.33 -14.63
CA PHE A 140 10.18 6.41 -15.29
C PHE A 140 10.30 5.07 -14.59
N GLY A 141 10.07 5.02 -13.27
CA GLY A 141 9.99 3.76 -12.53
C GLY A 141 8.85 2.86 -12.99
N ILE A 142 7.75 3.44 -13.51
CA ILE A 142 6.62 2.71 -14.08
C ILE A 142 6.80 2.51 -15.59
N ALA A 143 7.29 3.54 -16.28
CA ALA A 143 7.48 3.50 -17.73
C ALA A 143 8.48 2.42 -18.15
N LEU A 144 9.59 2.25 -17.43
CA LEU A 144 10.64 1.30 -17.79
C LEU A 144 10.15 -0.15 -17.87
N PRO A 145 9.51 -0.75 -16.84
CA PRO A 145 9.02 -2.12 -16.95
C PRO A 145 7.93 -2.29 -18.02
N LEU A 146 7.07 -1.28 -18.22
CA LEU A 146 6.08 -1.29 -19.30
C LEU A 146 6.71 -1.19 -20.67
N HIS A 147 7.75 -0.35 -20.84
CA HIS A 147 8.54 -0.27 -22.07
C HIS A 147 9.23 -1.60 -22.38
N MET A 148 9.84 -2.27 -21.38
CA MET A 148 10.43 -3.59 -21.56
C MET A 148 9.38 -4.63 -21.97
N LEU A 149 8.20 -4.61 -21.35
CA LEU A 149 7.08 -5.48 -21.70
C LEU A 149 6.61 -5.23 -23.14
N ALA A 150 6.48 -3.96 -23.54
CA ALA A 150 6.08 -3.56 -24.89
C ALA A 150 7.13 -3.97 -25.94
N LYS A 151 8.41 -3.89 -25.63
CA LYS A 151 9.49 -4.41 -26.51
C LYS A 151 9.45 -5.93 -26.65
N LEU A 152 9.19 -6.64 -25.56
CA LEU A 152 9.08 -8.10 -25.57
C LEU A 152 7.90 -8.57 -26.47
N PHE A 153 6.82 -7.78 -26.47
CA PHE A 153 5.62 -8.04 -27.28
C PHE A 153 5.42 -6.94 -28.33
N SER A 154 6.44 -6.70 -29.16
CA SER A 154 6.52 -5.56 -30.10
C SER A 154 5.37 -5.47 -31.10
N GLY A 155 4.68 -6.58 -31.39
CA GLY A 155 3.47 -6.60 -32.24
C GLY A 155 2.16 -6.37 -31.49
N ALA A 156 2.17 -6.19 -30.17
CA ALA A 156 0.96 -6.01 -29.39
C ALA A 156 0.33 -4.64 -29.67
N THR A 157 -0.99 -4.64 -29.79
CA THR A 157 -1.77 -3.40 -29.76
C THR A 157 -1.77 -2.83 -28.34
N MET A 158 -2.13 -1.55 -28.20
CA MET A 158 -2.26 -0.89 -26.91
C MET A 158 -3.17 -1.66 -25.92
N GLY A 159 -4.31 -2.18 -26.39
CA GLY A 159 -5.21 -2.97 -25.56
C GLY A 159 -4.65 -4.33 -25.16
N GLN A 160 -3.83 -4.95 -26.00
CA GLN A 160 -3.13 -6.20 -25.66
C GLN A 160 -2.01 -5.94 -24.66
N LEU A 161 -1.26 -4.84 -24.81
CA LEU A 161 -0.23 -4.44 -23.86
C LEU A 161 -0.84 -4.15 -22.48
N ASP A 162 -1.97 -3.42 -22.42
CA ASP A 162 -2.70 -3.16 -21.18
C ASP A 162 -3.12 -4.47 -20.51
N PHE A 163 -3.73 -5.39 -21.25
CA PHE A 163 -4.11 -6.71 -20.72
C PHE A 163 -2.90 -7.49 -20.18
N LEU A 164 -1.79 -7.53 -20.91
CA LEU A 164 -0.55 -8.19 -20.47
C LEU A 164 0.02 -7.54 -19.21
N ALA A 165 0.02 -6.21 -19.13
CA ALA A 165 0.49 -5.47 -17.98
C ALA A 165 -0.36 -5.75 -16.73
N GLN A 166 -1.68 -5.85 -16.88
CA GLN A 166 -2.59 -6.24 -15.80
C GLN A 166 -2.32 -7.69 -15.33
N CYS A 167 -2.08 -8.63 -16.26
CA CYS A 167 -1.72 -10.01 -15.90
C CYS A 167 -0.40 -10.07 -15.13
N VAL A 168 0.61 -9.31 -15.55
CA VAL A 168 1.88 -9.19 -14.81
C VAL A 168 1.66 -8.57 -13.43
N ASN A 169 0.82 -7.53 -13.35
CA ASN A 169 0.48 -6.87 -12.08
C ASN A 169 -0.20 -7.85 -11.09
N ALA A 170 -1.09 -8.73 -11.57
CA ALA A 170 -1.70 -9.78 -10.76
C ALA A 170 -0.66 -10.80 -10.25
N ALA A 171 0.27 -11.22 -11.12
CA ALA A 171 1.35 -12.13 -10.75
C ALA A 171 2.29 -11.51 -9.69
N LEU A 172 2.62 -10.22 -9.84
CA LEU A 172 3.41 -9.47 -8.84
C LEU A 172 2.67 -9.38 -7.50
N GLY A 173 1.35 -9.16 -7.52
CA GLY A 173 0.53 -9.09 -6.31
C GLY A 173 0.57 -10.39 -5.51
N ILE A 174 0.34 -11.53 -6.17
CA ILE A 174 0.36 -12.84 -5.49
C ILE A 174 1.77 -13.26 -5.06
N ALA A 175 2.81 -12.89 -5.82
CA ALA A 175 4.20 -13.07 -5.41
C ALA A 175 4.51 -12.24 -4.14
N GLY A 176 4.03 -11.00 -4.09
CA GLY A 176 4.10 -10.15 -2.89
C GLY A 176 3.43 -10.78 -1.68
N ALA A 177 2.23 -11.36 -1.85
CA ALA A 177 1.55 -12.11 -0.78
C ALA A 177 2.37 -13.30 -0.28
N GLY A 178 3.00 -14.05 -1.20
CA GLY A 178 3.91 -15.14 -0.85
C GLY A 178 5.12 -14.70 -0.03
N VAL A 179 5.72 -13.56 -0.40
CA VAL A 179 6.85 -12.97 0.35
C VAL A 179 6.40 -12.45 1.72
N LEU A 180 5.21 -11.83 1.82
CA LEU A 180 4.63 -11.42 3.10
C LEU A 180 4.32 -12.62 4.01
N ALA A 181 3.84 -13.73 3.45
CA ALA A 181 3.65 -14.95 4.21
C ALA A 181 4.99 -15.54 4.70
N ALA A 182 6.03 -15.51 3.86
CA ALA A 182 7.37 -15.90 4.28
C ALA A 182 7.92 -14.98 5.38
N LEU A 183 7.65 -13.68 5.30
CA LEU A 183 7.99 -12.71 6.35
C LEU A 183 7.21 -12.99 7.65
N ALA A 184 5.90 -13.29 7.55
CA ALA A 184 5.10 -13.70 8.69
C ALA A 184 5.64 -14.98 9.34
N GLN A 185 6.04 -15.97 8.53
CA GLN A 185 6.70 -17.18 9.04
C GLN A 185 8.01 -16.87 9.74
N GLU A 186 8.82 -15.99 9.17
CA GLU A 186 10.11 -15.59 9.72
C GLU A 186 9.97 -14.86 11.06
N LEU A 187 9.04 -13.90 11.15
CA LEU A 187 8.88 -13.05 12.35
C LEU A 187 8.02 -13.70 13.44
N LEU A 188 7.07 -14.55 13.06
CA LEU A 188 6.06 -15.10 13.95
C LEU A 188 6.11 -16.64 13.97
N ASP A 189 5.37 -17.27 13.07
CA ASP A 189 5.28 -18.71 12.92
C ASP A 189 4.58 -19.12 11.60
N ARG A 190 4.54 -20.44 11.33
CA ARG A 190 3.93 -21.00 10.12
C ARG A 190 2.41 -20.77 10.03
N ARG A 191 1.71 -20.71 11.18
CA ARG A 191 0.27 -20.44 11.22
C ARG A 191 -0.04 -19.00 10.80
N ALA A 192 0.82 -18.05 11.21
CA ALA A 192 0.71 -16.66 10.76
C ALA A 192 0.97 -16.53 9.24
N ALA A 193 1.82 -17.38 8.66
CA ALA A 193 2.04 -17.40 7.21
C ALA A 193 0.78 -17.83 6.45
N SER A 194 0.12 -18.92 6.84
CA SER A 194 -1.12 -19.37 6.21
C SER A 194 -2.27 -18.38 6.41
N ALA A 195 -2.37 -17.77 7.60
CA ALA A 195 -3.32 -16.71 7.87
C ALA A 195 -3.08 -15.46 7.01
N THR A 196 -1.80 -15.09 6.74
CA THR A 196 -1.45 -13.98 5.85
C THR A 196 -1.93 -14.23 4.42
N LEU A 197 -1.73 -15.44 3.89
CA LEU A 197 -2.24 -15.82 2.57
C LEU A 197 -3.77 -15.78 2.52
N LEU A 198 -4.44 -16.31 3.54
CA LEU A 198 -5.90 -16.27 3.64
C LEU A 198 -6.43 -14.83 3.62
N LEU A 199 -5.86 -13.96 4.45
CA LEU A 199 -6.28 -12.55 4.52
C LEU A 199 -6.06 -11.81 3.19
N TYR A 200 -4.95 -12.10 2.49
CA TYR A 200 -4.70 -11.52 1.17
C TYR A 200 -5.76 -11.98 0.15
N ILE A 201 -6.05 -13.27 0.08
CA ILE A 201 -7.04 -13.85 -0.85
C ILE A 201 -8.46 -13.35 -0.53
N ALA A 202 -8.80 -13.19 0.74
CA ALA A 202 -10.09 -12.70 1.17
C ALA A 202 -10.29 -11.20 0.96
N SER A 203 -9.23 -10.42 0.77
CA SER A 203 -9.30 -8.99 0.52
C SER A 203 -9.68 -8.70 -0.94
N LEU A 204 -10.90 -8.22 -1.21
CA LEU A 204 -11.32 -7.88 -2.57
C LEU A 204 -10.47 -6.79 -3.23
N PRO A 205 -9.99 -5.73 -2.55
CA PRO A 205 -9.10 -4.74 -3.17
C PRO A 205 -7.83 -5.36 -3.77
N THR A 206 -7.31 -6.47 -3.24
CA THR A 206 -6.15 -7.15 -3.84
C THR A 206 -6.46 -7.69 -5.23
N LEU A 207 -7.69 -8.18 -5.44
CA LEU A 207 -8.18 -8.66 -6.74
C LEU A 207 -8.49 -7.48 -7.67
N LEU A 208 -9.24 -6.50 -7.19
CA LEU A 208 -9.71 -5.38 -8.01
C LEU A 208 -8.54 -4.49 -8.50
N LEU A 209 -7.53 -4.24 -7.66
CA LEU A 209 -6.34 -3.45 -8.03
C LEU A 209 -5.36 -4.18 -8.94
N THR A 210 -5.59 -5.45 -9.28
CA THR A 210 -4.79 -6.11 -10.35
C THR A 210 -4.94 -5.43 -11.69
N GLN A 211 -6.09 -4.79 -11.93
CA GLN A 211 -6.39 -4.07 -13.16
C GLN A 211 -5.76 -2.69 -13.23
N PHE A 212 -5.32 -2.13 -12.11
CA PHE A 212 -4.67 -0.83 -12.05
C PHE A 212 -3.14 -0.98 -12.06
N VAL A 213 -2.54 -0.70 -13.22
CA VAL A 213 -1.10 -0.88 -13.46
C VAL A 213 -0.34 0.39 -13.08
N TYR A 214 0.10 0.47 -11.82
CA TYR A 214 0.79 1.65 -11.29
C TYR A 214 1.96 1.28 -10.35
N ASN A 215 2.61 0.14 -10.59
CA ASN A 215 3.74 -0.43 -9.84
C ASN A 215 3.51 -0.62 -8.33
N ILE A 216 2.26 -0.58 -7.86
CA ILE A 216 1.97 -0.76 -6.43
C ILE A 216 2.34 -2.17 -5.99
N ASN A 217 1.94 -3.18 -6.75
CA ASN A 217 2.24 -4.59 -6.44
C ASN A 217 3.75 -4.90 -6.56
N LEU A 218 4.44 -4.28 -7.52
CA LEU A 218 5.91 -4.40 -7.63
C LEU A 218 6.61 -3.78 -6.40
N MET A 219 6.16 -2.60 -5.98
CA MET A 219 6.67 -1.94 -4.76
C MET A 219 6.44 -2.81 -3.51
N ILE A 220 5.24 -3.39 -3.36
CA ILE A 220 4.92 -4.28 -2.24
C ILE A 220 5.83 -5.51 -2.24
N LEU A 221 6.00 -6.16 -3.40
CA LEU A 221 6.87 -7.33 -3.54
C LEU A 221 8.31 -7.02 -3.15
N LEU A 222 8.88 -5.94 -3.70
CA LEU A 222 10.27 -5.55 -3.44
C LEU A 222 10.45 -5.08 -1.98
N GLY A 223 9.54 -4.29 -1.45
CA GLY A 223 9.58 -3.80 -0.06
C GLY A 223 9.40 -4.92 0.97
N ALA A 224 8.47 -5.86 0.73
CA ALA A 224 8.32 -7.05 1.57
C ALA A 224 9.55 -7.94 1.49
N GLY A 225 10.13 -8.13 0.29
CA GLY A 225 11.38 -8.86 0.08
C GLY A 225 12.56 -8.24 0.81
N ALA A 226 12.68 -6.91 0.75
CA ALA A 226 13.68 -6.16 1.50
C ALA A 226 13.53 -6.37 3.01
N THR A 227 12.29 -6.28 3.52
CA THR A 227 11.99 -6.49 4.94
C THR A 227 12.31 -7.93 5.38
N LEU A 228 11.98 -8.93 4.55
CA LEU A 228 12.33 -10.33 4.81
C LEU A 228 13.86 -10.54 4.85
N CYS A 229 14.58 -9.97 3.89
CA CYS A 229 16.04 -10.05 3.84
C CYS A 229 16.68 -9.31 5.02
N PHE A 230 16.16 -8.16 5.41
CA PHE A 230 16.55 -7.44 6.62
C PHE A 230 16.37 -8.31 7.86
N ALA A 231 15.20 -8.93 8.04
CA ALA A 231 14.91 -9.80 9.18
C ALA A 231 15.88 -11.00 9.24
N ARG A 232 16.15 -11.64 8.10
CA ARG A 232 17.09 -12.75 7.98
C ARG A 232 18.53 -12.33 8.25
N TYR A 233 18.93 -11.14 7.77
CA TYR A 233 20.25 -10.60 8.08
C TYR A 233 20.39 -10.35 9.58
N ALA A 234 19.42 -9.67 10.19
CA ALA A 234 19.44 -9.34 11.61
C ALA A 234 19.56 -10.58 12.52
N ARG A 235 19.04 -11.74 12.07
CA ARG A 235 19.08 -13.02 12.80
C ARG A 235 20.32 -13.85 12.51
N THR A 236 20.85 -13.81 11.29
CA THR A 236 21.91 -14.75 10.84
C THR A 236 23.26 -14.09 10.62
N GLY A 237 23.32 -12.76 10.48
CA GLY A 237 24.53 -12.02 10.11
C GLY A 237 25.07 -12.31 8.71
N ARG A 238 24.35 -13.07 7.88
CA ARG A 238 24.82 -13.48 6.53
C ARG A 238 24.76 -12.29 5.57
N VAL A 239 25.94 -11.88 5.07
CA VAL A 239 26.12 -10.71 4.19
C VAL A 239 25.24 -10.76 2.93
N GLY A 240 25.00 -11.96 2.36
CA GLY A 240 24.11 -12.11 1.20
C GLY A 240 22.69 -11.58 1.44
N PHE A 241 22.12 -11.76 2.65
CA PHE A 241 20.83 -11.17 2.98
C PHE A 241 20.91 -9.65 3.14
N GLY A 242 22.03 -9.12 3.66
CA GLY A 242 22.26 -7.66 3.75
C GLY A 242 22.33 -7.01 2.37
N LEU A 243 23.06 -7.62 1.42
CA LEU A 243 23.13 -7.14 0.04
C LEU A 243 21.78 -7.25 -0.69
N ALA A 244 21.05 -8.37 -0.51
CA ALA A 244 19.71 -8.53 -1.06
C ALA A 244 18.72 -7.49 -0.50
N TYR A 245 18.78 -7.24 0.82
CA TYR A 245 18.02 -6.16 1.45
C TYR A 245 18.32 -4.82 0.79
N ALA A 246 19.61 -4.47 0.64
CA ALA A 246 20.01 -3.20 0.05
C ALA A 246 19.52 -3.05 -1.40
N ALA A 247 19.66 -4.10 -2.21
CA ALA A 247 19.21 -4.10 -3.60
C ALA A 247 17.68 -3.96 -3.71
N LEU A 248 16.93 -4.81 -2.99
CA LEU A 248 15.47 -4.81 -3.07
C LEU A 248 14.86 -3.51 -2.55
N ALA A 249 15.36 -2.97 -1.43
CA ALA A 249 14.88 -1.70 -0.89
C ALA A 249 15.17 -0.53 -1.83
N GLY A 250 16.38 -0.47 -2.42
CA GLY A 250 16.73 0.55 -3.40
C GLY A 250 15.88 0.47 -4.65
N LEU A 251 15.72 -0.73 -5.24
CA LEU A 251 14.88 -0.93 -6.43
C LEU A 251 13.40 -0.65 -6.17
N ALA A 252 12.90 -0.90 -4.95
CA ALA A 252 11.52 -0.54 -4.59
C ALA A 252 11.27 0.97 -4.72
N THR A 253 12.25 1.83 -4.34
CA THR A 253 12.12 3.29 -4.48
C THR A 253 12.14 3.75 -5.94
N VAL A 254 12.84 3.02 -6.81
CA VAL A 254 12.78 3.26 -8.27
C VAL A 254 11.41 2.88 -8.82
N ALA A 255 10.88 1.71 -8.42
CA ALA A 255 9.57 1.26 -8.86
C ALA A 255 8.47 2.25 -8.46
N LYS A 256 8.50 2.78 -7.24
CA LYS A 256 7.55 3.79 -6.75
C LYS A 256 8.15 4.60 -5.59
N PRO A 257 8.13 5.95 -5.64
CA PRO A 257 8.72 6.80 -4.59
C PRO A 257 8.20 6.52 -3.18
N ASN A 258 6.93 6.11 -3.03
CA ASN A 258 6.35 5.77 -1.72
C ASN A 258 7.10 4.64 -0.99
N ALA A 259 7.91 3.84 -1.69
CA ALA A 259 8.78 2.85 -1.07
C ALA A 259 9.91 3.48 -0.22
N GLU A 260 10.18 4.78 -0.36
CA GLU A 260 11.09 5.50 0.54
C GLU A 260 10.63 5.40 2.01
N ILE A 261 9.33 5.26 2.26
CA ILE A 261 8.77 5.05 3.61
C ILE A 261 9.20 3.70 4.18
N VAL A 262 9.15 2.64 3.37
CA VAL A 262 9.67 1.31 3.76
C VAL A 262 11.17 1.39 4.04
N LEU A 263 11.91 2.07 3.17
CA LEU A 263 13.35 2.21 3.28
C LEU A 263 13.74 3.01 4.53
N LEU A 264 13.03 4.09 4.85
CA LEU A 264 13.21 4.85 6.10
C LEU A 264 12.86 4.03 7.34
N ALA A 265 11.78 3.24 7.29
CA ALA A 265 11.42 2.33 8.37
C ALA A 265 12.52 1.29 8.62
N LEU A 266 13.07 0.69 7.55
CA LEU A 266 14.19 -0.24 7.63
C LEU A 266 15.47 0.43 8.13
N LEU A 267 15.73 1.69 7.75
CA LEU A 267 16.85 2.48 8.29
C LEU A 267 16.71 2.69 9.81
N ILE A 268 15.53 3.07 10.28
CA ILE A 268 15.26 3.23 11.72
C ILE A 268 15.53 1.91 12.45
N CYS A 269 15.00 0.80 11.94
CA CYS A 269 15.22 -0.53 12.52
C CYS A 269 16.70 -0.94 12.46
N ALA A 270 17.41 -0.60 11.37
CA ALA A 270 18.84 -0.86 11.21
C ALA A 270 19.69 -0.07 12.23
N LEU A 271 19.35 1.20 12.45
CA LEU A 271 20.04 2.04 13.45
C LEU A 271 19.82 1.49 14.87
N LEU A 272 18.59 1.13 15.22
CA LEU A 272 18.28 0.54 16.53
C LEU A 272 18.99 -0.82 16.73
N HIS A 273 18.94 -1.71 15.71
CA HIS A 273 19.61 -3.00 15.75
C HIS A 273 21.13 -2.85 15.81
N GLY A 274 21.70 -2.02 14.94
CA GLY A 274 23.13 -1.76 14.85
C GLY A 274 23.69 -1.19 16.16
N TRP A 275 22.94 -0.26 16.77
CA TRP A 275 23.33 0.32 18.05
C TRP A 275 23.27 -0.69 19.21
N ALA A 276 22.22 -1.54 19.26
CA ALA A 276 22.08 -2.56 20.30
C ALA A 276 23.14 -3.66 20.22
N ASN A 277 23.40 -4.13 18.98
CA ASN A 277 24.24 -5.29 18.70
C ASN A 277 25.65 -4.93 18.23
N ARG A 278 25.98 -3.64 18.11
CA ARG A 278 27.25 -3.13 17.55
C ARG A 278 27.48 -3.60 16.10
N ASP A 279 26.39 -3.80 15.35
CA ASP A 279 26.44 -4.24 13.96
C ASP A 279 26.37 -3.02 13.02
N VAL A 280 27.53 -2.48 12.67
CA VAL A 280 27.64 -1.36 11.73
C VAL A 280 27.23 -1.77 10.32
N LYS A 281 27.40 -3.04 9.94
CA LYS A 281 27.14 -3.52 8.57
C LYS A 281 25.67 -3.35 8.19
N ILE A 282 24.73 -3.58 9.11
CA ILE A 282 23.30 -3.41 8.82
C ILE A 282 22.96 -1.96 8.46
N VAL A 283 23.64 -0.98 9.08
CA VAL A 283 23.48 0.44 8.77
C VAL A 283 24.13 0.78 7.43
N LEU A 284 25.27 0.17 7.11
CA LEU A 284 25.91 0.32 5.80
C LEU A 284 25.02 -0.25 4.66
N PHE A 285 24.34 -1.38 4.88
CA PHE A 285 23.37 -1.89 3.90
C PHE A 285 22.16 -0.96 3.75
N ALA A 286 21.69 -0.31 4.82
CA ALA A 286 20.66 0.70 4.73
C ALA A 286 21.14 1.91 3.90
N ALA A 287 22.35 2.42 4.13
CA ALA A 287 22.93 3.49 3.33
C ALA A 287 23.11 3.05 1.86
N LEU A 288 23.55 1.82 1.62
CA LEU A 288 23.68 1.26 0.27
C LEU A 288 22.34 1.21 -0.45
N SER A 289 21.21 0.94 0.25
CA SER A 289 19.87 0.97 -0.35
C SER A 289 19.54 2.34 -0.95
N PHE A 290 19.85 3.43 -0.25
CA PHE A 290 19.67 4.79 -0.76
C PHE A 290 20.56 5.05 -1.99
N ALA A 291 21.83 4.63 -1.93
CA ALA A 291 22.76 4.80 -3.05
C ALA A 291 22.28 4.02 -4.29
N ILE A 292 21.81 2.78 -4.13
CA ILE A 292 21.25 1.97 -5.21
C ILE A 292 19.99 2.64 -5.78
N GLY A 293 19.04 3.08 -4.93
CA GLY A 293 17.82 3.72 -5.37
C GLY A 293 18.08 5.00 -6.17
N LYS A 294 18.89 5.90 -5.63
CA LYS A 294 19.22 7.17 -6.31
C LYS A 294 20.06 6.93 -7.57
N GLY A 295 21.05 6.04 -7.52
CA GLY A 295 21.90 5.71 -8.66
C GLY A 295 21.13 5.01 -9.79
N ALA A 296 20.28 4.03 -9.48
CA ALA A 296 19.46 3.35 -10.47
C ALA A 296 18.44 4.30 -11.11
N PHE A 297 17.78 5.15 -10.30
CA PHE A 297 16.87 6.15 -10.85
C PHE A 297 17.59 7.14 -11.77
N ALA A 298 18.75 7.67 -11.34
CA ALA A 298 19.56 8.58 -12.16
C ALA A 298 20.00 7.93 -13.48
N ALA A 299 20.39 6.65 -13.45
CA ALA A 299 20.74 5.89 -14.65
C ALA A 299 19.56 5.74 -15.62
N VAL A 300 18.37 5.45 -15.10
CA VAL A 300 17.14 5.34 -15.92
C VAL A 300 16.78 6.70 -16.53
N ALA A 301 16.79 7.76 -15.75
CA ALA A 301 16.50 9.11 -16.22
C ALA A 301 17.53 9.57 -17.29
N ALA A 302 18.82 9.34 -17.05
CA ALA A 302 19.87 9.66 -18.01
C ALA A 302 19.73 8.86 -19.31
N TRP A 303 19.33 7.58 -19.22
CA TRP A 303 19.10 6.76 -20.40
C TRP A 303 17.93 7.30 -21.24
N TYR A 304 16.78 7.61 -20.61
CA TYR A 304 15.66 8.22 -21.33
C TYR A 304 16.02 9.61 -21.90
N GLY A 305 16.73 10.43 -21.13
CA GLY A 305 17.20 11.74 -21.60
C GLY A 305 18.06 11.64 -22.87
N LYS A 306 18.97 10.64 -22.92
CA LYS A 306 19.78 10.36 -24.11
C LYS A 306 18.93 9.90 -25.30
N GLN A 307 17.89 9.08 -25.08
CA GLN A 307 17.03 8.61 -26.16
C GLN A 307 16.18 9.74 -26.75
N GLY A 308 15.62 10.63 -25.91
CA GLY A 308 14.76 11.73 -26.33
C GLY A 308 15.51 13.04 -26.64
N GLY A 309 16.83 13.10 -26.41
CA GLY A 309 17.60 14.36 -26.55
C GLY A 309 17.15 15.45 -25.57
N VAL A 310 16.66 15.07 -24.39
CA VAL A 310 16.02 15.97 -23.42
C VAL A 310 16.78 15.96 -22.10
N ASP A 311 17.00 17.16 -21.54
CA ASP A 311 17.43 17.33 -20.16
C ASP A 311 16.20 17.49 -19.27
N PHE A 312 15.98 16.52 -18.37
CA PHE A 312 14.84 16.56 -17.47
C PHE A 312 15.00 17.65 -16.40
N ARG A 313 13.96 18.45 -16.24
CA ARG A 313 13.88 19.46 -15.18
C ARG A 313 13.85 18.78 -13.81
N ALA A 314 14.23 19.53 -12.78
CA ALA A 314 14.00 19.11 -11.41
C ALA A 314 12.49 18.94 -11.18
N ASN A 315 12.12 17.82 -10.53
CA ASN A 315 10.74 17.61 -10.09
C ASN A 315 10.28 18.75 -9.18
N VAL A 316 8.97 18.98 -9.14
CA VAL A 316 8.34 19.83 -8.13
C VAL A 316 8.82 19.40 -6.74
N SER A 317 9.26 20.37 -5.94
CA SER A 317 9.91 20.11 -4.67
C SER A 317 8.98 19.44 -3.65
N MET A 318 9.57 18.75 -2.69
CA MET A 318 8.83 18.20 -1.56
C MET A 318 8.11 19.28 -0.74
N LEU A 319 8.60 20.53 -0.73
CA LEU A 319 7.94 21.65 -0.05
C LEU A 319 6.63 22.03 -0.73
N ALA A 320 6.59 22.09 -2.06
CA ALA A 320 5.36 22.36 -2.80
C ALA A 320 4.34 21.23 -2.62
N ARG A 321 4.79 19.97 -2.61
CA ARG A 321 3.93 18.80 -2.31
C ARG A 321 3.39 18.82 -0.88
N LEU A 322 4.21 19.25 0.08
CA LEU A 322 3.78 19.45 1.47
C LEU A 322 2.74 20.58 1.55
N ALA A 323 2.98 21.73 0.91
CA ALA A 323 2.04 22.83 0.84
C ALA A 323 0.70 22.40 0.25
N MET A 324 0.72 21.61 -0.85
CA MET A 324 -0.49 21.03 -1.45
C MET A 324 -1.25 20.15 -0.46
N GLY A 325 -0.57 19.23 0.21
CA GLY A 325 -1.19 18.29 1.13
C GLY A 325 -1.76 18.93 2.40
N MET A 326 -1.37 20.17 2.74
CA MET A 326 -1.90 20.94 3.87
C MET A 326 -3.12 21.80 3.53
N GLN A 327 -3.57 21.81 2.26
CA GLN A 327 -4.66 22.65 1.79
C GLN A 327 -5.95 21.86 1.55
N GLU A 328 -7.07 22.59 1.50
CA GLU A 328 -8.35 22.04 1.07
C GLU A 328 -8.30 21.61 -0.41
N SER A 329 -9.13 20.65 -0.76
CA SER A 329 -9.31 20.17 -2.12
C SER A 329 -10.79 19.98 -2.41
N PRO A 330 -11.24 20.14 -3.65
CA PRO A 330 -12.61 19.80 -4.06
C PRO A 330 -12.92 18.31 -3.91
N ILE A 331 -11.90 17.45 -3.79
CA ILE A 331 -12.07 15.99 -3.63
C ILE A 331 -12.36 15.67 -2.15
N ALA A 332 -11.43 16.01 -1.27
CA ALA A 332 -11.50 15.90 0.19
C ALA A 332 -10.28 16.60 0.79
N ALA A 333 -10.28 16.81 2.13
CA ALA A 333 -9.20 17.49 2.83
C ALA A 333 -7.81 16.90 2.51
N GLY A 334 -6.91 17.72 1.97
CA GLY A 334 -5.51 17.36 1.65
C GLY A 334 -5.33 16.39 0.49
N TRP A 335 -6.37 16.14 -0.31
CA TRP A 335 -6.26 15.44 -1.59
C TRP A 335 -5.73 16.38 -2.68
N TYR A 336 -5.49 15.84 -3.89
CA TYR A 336 -5.00 16.61 -5.02
C TYR A 336 -5.88 17.84 -5.31
N ASN A 337 -5.26 19.03 -5.37
CA ASN A 337 -5.96 20.31 -5.53
C ASN A 337 -5.35 21.23 -6.61
N LYS A 338 -4.49 20.67 -7.47
CA LYS A 338 -3.78 21.37 -8.54
C LYS A 338 -2.75 22.43 -8.10
N TYR A 339 -2.53 22.60 -6.79
CA TYR A 339 -1.59 23.61 -6.28
C TYR A 339 -0.19 23.52 -6.93
N ILE A 340 0.29 22.30 -7.21
CA ILE A 340 1.61 22.10 -7.81
C ILE A 340 1.67 22.46 -9.30
N GLU A 341 0.52 22.54 -10.01
CA GLU A 341 0.49 22.83 -11.45
C GLU A 341 1.02 24.23 -11.78
N GLN A 342 0.88 25.20 -10.86
CA GLN A 342 1.44 26.55 -11.03
C GLN A 342 2.97 26.58 -11.18
N PHE A 343 3.65 25.51 -10.80
CA PHE A 343 5.11 25.38 -10.88
C PHE A 343 5.59 24.64 -12.14
N PHE A 344 4.67 24.23 -13.02
CA PHE A 344 5.02 23.54 -14.27
C PHE A 344 5.50 24.49 -15.35
N ALA A 345 5.18 25.79 -15.24
CA ALA A 345 5.61 26.79 -16.18
C ALA A 345 7.15 26.91 -16.26
N ALA A 346 7.65 27.12 -17.48
CA ALA A 346 9.09 27.11 -17.75
C ALA A 346 9.87 28.26 -17.08
N ASP A 347 9.18 29.33 -16.74
CA ASP A 347 9.73 30.56 -16.16
C ASP A 347 9.79 30.53 -14.62
N VAL A 348 9.22 29.51 -13.96
CA VAL A 348 9.29 29.38 -12.51
C VAL A 348 10.62 28.76 -12.11
N THR A 349 11.43 29.52 -11.41
CA THR A 349 12.69 29.03 -10.86
C THR A 349 12.49 28.22 -9.59
N ALA A 350 13.41 27.28 -9.30
CA ALA A 350 13.37 26.48 -8.06
C ALA A 350 13.39 27.36 -6.79
N GLN A 351 13.99 28.56 -6.85
CA GLN A 351 14.00 29.50 -5.73
C GLN A 351 12.62 30.14 -5.52
N GLN A 352 11.94 30.52 -6.60
CA GLN A 352 10.58 31.07 -6.56
C GLN A 352 9.59 30.02 -6.05
N GLU A 353 9.64 28.79 -6.57
CA GLU A 353 8.83 27.67 -6.09
C GLU A 353 9.02 27.45 -4.58
N LYS A 354 10.28 27.39 -4.12
CA LYS A 354 10.58 27.20 -2.69
C LYS A 354 10.03 28.34 -1.84
N ALA A 355 10.17 29.58 -2.27
CA ALA A 355 9.68 30.75 -1.55
C ALA A 355 8.15 30.75 -1.45
N GLN A 356 7.45 30.44 -2.55
CA GLN A 356 5.99 30.36 -2.59
C GLN A 356 5.47 29.20 -1.74
N ALA A 357 6.11 28.04 -1.82
CA ALA A 357 5.73 26.87 -1.02
C ALA A 357 5.89 27.14 0.48
N LEU A 358 7.01 27.76 0.90
CA LEU A 358 7.23 28.13 2.30
C LEU A 358 6.21 29.17 2.79
N ALA A 359 5.88 30.16 1.96
CA ALA A 359 4.86 31.15 2.28
C ALA A 359 3.48 30.48 2.46
N ALA A 360 3.09 29.56 1.57
CA ALA A 360 1.83 28.82 1.68
C ALA A 360 1.79 27.95 2.94
N ILE A 361 2.88 27.24 3.26
CA ILE A 361 3.00 26.45 4.50
C ILE A 361 2.87 27.37 5.73
N GLY A 362 3.59 28.51 5.74
CA GLY A 362 3.53 29.48 6.84
C GLY A 362 2.13 30.03 7.06
N ALA A 363 1.44 30.43 5.98
CA ALA A 363 0.05 30.90 6.03
C ALA A 363 -0.90 29.83 6.59
N ARG A 364 -0.73 28.55 6.13
CA ARG A 364 -1.56 27.44 6.62
C ARG A 364 -1.32 27.13 8.09
N LEU A 365 -0.08 27.16 8.55
CA LEU A 365 0.28 27.01 9.97
C LEU A 365 -0.29 28.15 10.83
N GLY A 366 -0.25 29.39 10.34
CA GLY A 366 -0.91 30.53 10.98
C GLY A 366 -2.40 30.31 11.15
N TRP A 367 -3.08 29.94 10.05
CA TRP A 367 -4.50 29.63 10.08
C TRP A 367 -4.85 28.50 11.06
N MET A 368 -4.04 27.42 11.11
CA MET A 368 -4.25 26.30 12.03
C MET A 368 -4.13 26.73 13.50
N ARG A 369 -3.20 27.63 13.79
CA ARG A 369 -3.01 28.18 15.14
C ARG A 369 -4.21 29.03 15.58
N GLU A 370 -4.76 29.80 14.65
CA GLU A 370 -5.94 30.65 14.90
C GLU A 370 -7.23 29.84 14.96
N ASN A 371 -7.29 28.69 14.25
CA ASN A 371 -8.50 27.85 14.10
C ASN A 371 -8.23 26.38 14.47
N PRO A 372 -7.85 26.07 15.73
CA PRO A 372 -7.39 24.72 16.10
C PRO A 372 -8.47 23.64 15.94
N ALA A 373 -9.74 23.96 16.17
CA ALA A 373 -10.84 23.01 15.98
C ALA A 373 -11.04 22.66 14.48
N ALA A 374 -10.93 23.65 13.59
CA ALA A 374 -11.02 23.44 12.15
C ALA A 374 -9.80 22.67 11.63
N ALA A 375 -8.59 22.94 12.16
CA ALA A 375 -7.39 22.19 11.84
C ALA A 375 -7.52 20.71 12.24
N LEU A 376 -8.06 20.42 13.42
CA LEU A 376 -8.32 19.06 13.87
C LEU A 376 -9.35 18.36 12.97
N ALA A 377 -10.42 19.06 12.57
CA ALA A 377 -11.43 18.54 11.65
C ALA A 377 -10.81 18.20 10.28
N PHE A 378 -9.97 19.10 9.73
CA PHE A 378 -9.23 18.88 8.48
C PHE A 378 -8.37 17.61 8.53
N TYR A 379 -7.53 17.46 9.55
CA TYR A 379 -6.65 16.27 9.64
C TYR A 379 -7.41 14.99 9.96
N ARG A 380 -8.52 15.07 10.71
CA ARG A 380 -9.41 13.94 10.91
C ARG A 380 -10.03 13.48 9.59
N GLU A 381 -10.61 14.41 8.82
CA GLU A 381 -11.17 14.11 7.51
C GLU A 381 -10.10 13.53 6.58
N LYS A 382 -8.95 14.19 6.49
CA LYS A 382 -7.81 13.76 5.69
C LYS A 382 -7.36 12.33 6.02
N LEU A 383 -7.27 11.97 7.30
CA LEU A 383 -6.92 10.61 7.72
C LEU A 383 -8.02 9.63 7.33
N LEU A 384 -9.26 9.94 7.67
CA LEU A 384 -10.35 8.97 7.54
C LEU A 384 -10.76 8.75 6.07
N THR A 385 -10.73 9.78 5.21
CA THR A 385 -11.08 9.63 3.78
C THR A 385 -10.13 8.73 3.01
N GLN A 386 -8.90 8.53 3.46
CA GLN A 386 -7.96 7.62 2.81
C GLN A 386 -7.87 6.24 3.49
N TRP A 387 -8.07 6.17 4.83
CA TRP A 387 -7.91 4.92 5.57
C TRP A 387 -9.23 4.18 5.81
N LEU A 388 -10.39 4.81 5.61
CA LEU A 388 -11.70 4.17 5.70
C LEU A 388 -12.36 3.92 4.33
N ASP A 389 -11.64 4.10 3.22
CA ASP A 389 -12.10 3.60 1.92
C ASP A 389 -11.79 2.10 1.81
N PRO A 390 -12.80 1.22 1.96
CA PRO A 390 -12.60 -0.21 1.95
C PRO A 390 -12.25 -0.74 0.56
N THR A 391 -12.50 0.07 -0.48
CA THR A 391 -12.17 -0.25 -1.88
C THR A 391 -10.73 0.12 -2.24
N SER A 392 -10.08 0.97 -1.46
CA SER A 392 -8.76 1.54 -1.77
C SER A 392 -8.72 2.17 -3.16
N ASP A 393 -9.77 2.90 -3.55
CA ASP A 393 -9.97 3.48 -4.90
C ASP A 393 -10.09 2.45 -6.04
N SER A 394 -10.08 1.15 -5.79
CA SER A 394 -10.01 0.13 -6.84
C SER A 394 -11.18 0.16 -7.82
N LEU A 395 -12.34 0.61 -7.37
CA LEU A 395 -13.54 0.72 -8.18
C LEU A 395 -13.64 2.03 -8.97
N TRP A 396 -12.73 2.96 -8.71
CA TRP A 396 -12.64 4.23 -9.44
C TRP A 396 -11.46 4.28 -10.42
N MET A 397 -10.37 3.54 -10.15
CA MET A 397 -9.09 3.67 -10.86
C MET A 397 -9.08 3.15 -12.29
N GLY A 398 -10.07 2.40 -12.72
CA GLY A 398 -10.16 1.90 -14.09
C GLY A 398 -11.30 2.53 -14.87
N GLU A 399 -11.10 2.73 -16.18
CA GLU A 399 -12.14 3.12 -17.09
C GLU A 399 -12.82 1.88 -17.68
N LEU A 400 -14.15 1.82 -17.55
CA LEU A 400 -14.94 0.81 -18.23
C LEU A 400 -15.17 1.22 -19.67
N SER A 401 -14.53 0.55 -20.62
CA SER A 401 -14.77 0.80 -22.03
C SER A 401 -16.10 0.19 -22.48
N GLU A 402 -17.07 1.04 -22.86
CA GLU A 402 -18.32 0.58 -23.49
C GLU A 402 -18.09 -0.19 -24.79
N LYS A 403 -17.00 0.12 -25.49
CA LYS A 403 -16.67 -0.46 -26.80
C LYS A 403 -16.20 -1.90 -26.76
N VAL A 404 -15.86 -2.43 -25.58
CA VAL A 404 -15.26 -3.78 -25.48
C VAL A 404 -16.31 -4.90 -25.53
N GLY A 405 -17.61 -4.59 -25.46
CA GLY A 405 -18.70 -5.56 -25.67
C GLY A 405 -18.79 -6.70 -24.66
N ARG A 406 -17.99 -6.67 -23.58
CA ARG A 406 -17.86 -7.73 -22.57
C ARG A 406 -18.69 -7.46 -21.32
N TYR A 407 -19.50 -6.43 -21.30
CA TYR A 407 -20.36 -6.15 -20.16
C TYR A 407 -21.46 -7.18 -20.04
N ASN A 408 -21.32 -8.09 -19.13
CA ASN A 408 -22.46 -8.85 -18.62
C ASN A 408 -23.16 -8.04 -17.50
N GLY A 409 -24.38 -8.45 -17.15
CA GLY A 409 -25.14 -7.78 -16.10
C GLY A 409 -24.40 -7.67 -14.77
N LEU A 410 -23.54 -8.66 -14.42
CA LEU A 410 -22.74 -8.68 -13.22
C LEU A 410 -21.74 -7.50 -13.15
N ILE A 411 -21.04 -7.24 -14.24
CA ILE A 411 -20.02 -6.17 -14.29
C ILE A 411 -20.69 -4.79 -14.24
N ARG A 412 -21.82 -4.63 -14.96
CA ARG A 412 -22.63 -3.40 -14.87
C ARG A 412 -23.11 -3.13 -13.46
N SER A 413 -23.65 -4.16 -12.78
CA SER A 413 -24.11 -4.10 -11.41
C SER A 413 -23.04 -3.56 -10.46
N ILE A 414 -21.80 -4.00 -10.62
CA ILE A 414 -20.69 -3.57 -9.74
C ILE A 414 -20.23 -2.15 -10.03
N TYR A 415 -20.02 -1.81 -11.29
CA TYR A 415 -19.31 -0.57 -11.67
C TYR A 415 -20.23 0.59 -12.04
N ARG A 416 -21.41 0.32 -12.64
CA ARG A 416 -22.34 1.35 -13.14
C ARG A 416 -23.59 1.48 -12.31
N ASP A 417 -24.37 0.39 -12.25
CA ASP A 417 -25.72 0.45 -11.70
C ASP A 417 -25.68 0.58 -10.16
N LYS A 418 -24.55 0.19 -9.56
CA LYS A 418 -24.31 0.26 -8.09
C LYS A 418 -25.47 -0.32 -7.29
N ASP A 419 -26.01 -1.44 -7.79
CA ASP A 419 -27.17 -2.12 -7.22
C ASP A 419 -26.84 -3.02 -6.00
N GLY A 420 -27.74 -3.95 -5.66
CA GLY A 420 -27.60 -4.81 -4.49
C GLY A 420 -26.30 -5.61 -4.44
N LEU A 421 -25.73 -6.04 -5.58
CA LEU A 421 -24.44 -6.73 -5.61
C LEU A 421 -23.30 -5.81 -5.19
N ARG A 422 -23.28 -4.56 -5.71
CA ARG A 422 -22.31 -3.57 -5.30
C ARG A 422 -22.42 -3.25 -3.80
N THR A 423 -23.64 -3.08 -3.30
CA THR A 423 -23.91 -2.85 -1.87
C THR A 423 -23.41 -4.02 -0.99
N LEU A 424 -23.57 -5.25 -1.48
CA LEU A 424 -23.07 -6.45 -0.79
C LEU A 424 -21.53 -6.47 -0.77
N MET A 425 -20.88 -6.12 -1.90
CA MET A 425 -19.42 -6.04 -2.00
C MET A 425 -18.85 -4.95 -1.09
N ASP A 426 -19.47 -3.77 -1.08
CA ASP A 426 -19.05 -2.65 -0.22
C ASP A 426 -19.14 -3.06 1.26
N GLY A 427 -20.28 -3.63 1.70
CA GLY A 427 -20.44 -4.13 3.07
C GLY A 427 -19.47 -5.25 3.45
N TYR A 428 -19.10 -6.12 2.49
CA TYR A 428 -18.06 -7.13 2.71
C TYR A 428 -16.68 -6.49 2.88
N MET A 429 -16.32 -5.52 2.03
CA MET A 429 -15.03 -4.83 2.09
C MET A 429 -14.90 -4.00 3.37
N ASP A 430 -15.96 -3.31 3.82
CA ASP A 430 -16.02 -2.61 5.10
C ASP A 430 -15.78 -3.58 6.28
N ALA A 431 -16.47 -4.70 6.29
CA ALA A 431 -16.33 -5.72 7.34
C ALA A 431 -14.91 -6.31 7.38
N MET A 432 -14.33 -6.60 6.22
CA MET A 432 -12.96 -7.11 6.10
C MET A 432 -11.93 -6.07 6.55
N GLN A 433 -12.08 -4.81 6.15
CA GLN A 433 -11.21 -3.72 6.56
C GLN A 433 -11.24 -3.53 8.09
N THR A 434 -12.43 -3.49 8.67
CA THR A 434 -12.63 -3.42 10.13
C THR A 434 -11.96 -4.60 10.83
N ALA A 435 -12.15 -5.83 10.32
CA ALA A 435 -11.54 -7.03 10.88
C ALA A 435 -10.00 -6.98 10.79
N VAL A 436 -9.43 -6.53 9.67
CA VAL A 436 -7.97 -6.38 9.49
C VAL A 436 -7.41 -5.36 10.49
N TYR A 437 -8.05 -4.21 10.68
CA TYR A 437 -7.62 -3.22 11.67
C TYR A 437 -7.67 -3.77 13.10
N ALA A 438 -8.79 -4.39 13.49
CA ALA A 438 -8.95 -4.97 14.82
C ALA A 438 -7.93 -6.09 15.09
N LEU A 439 -7.76 -7.00 14.14
CA LEU A 439 -6.79 -8.08 14.21
C LEU A 439 -5.35 -7.54 14.26
N SER A 440 -5.04 -6.47 13.51
CA SER A 440 -3.72 -5.82 13.53
C SER A 440 -3.41 -5.22 14.90
N ALA A 441 -4.39 -4.61 15.56
CA ALA A 441 -4.23 -4.14 16.94
C ALA A 441 -3.91 -5.31 17.90
N VAL A 442 -4.63 -6.43 17.79
CA VAL A 442 -4.37 -7.65 18.59
C VAL A 442 -2.98 -8.22 18.27
N GLY A 443 -2.58 -8.24 17.01
CA GLY A 443 -1.26 -8.69 16.57
C GLY A 443 -0.14 -7.80 17.13
N GLY A 444 -0.32 -6.48 17.11
CA GLY A 444 0.60 -5.53 17.74
C GLY A 444 0.76 -5.77 19.24
N MET A 445 -0.35 -6.01 19.96
CA MET A 445 -0.30 -6.38 21.38
C MET A 445 0.42 -7.73 21.62
N ARG A 446 0.28 -8.69 20.69
CA ARG A 446 1.04 -9.96 20.76
C ARG A 446 2.54 -9.71 20.60
N LEU A 447 2.94 -8.84 19.67
CA LEU A 447 4.36 -8.47 19.49
C LEU A 447 4.94 -7.74 20.69
N MET A 448 4.20 -6.88 21.38
CA MET A 448 4.64 -6.22 22.61
C MET A 448 5.06 -7.21 23.71
N LYS A 449 4.52 -8.43 23.69
CA LYS A 449 4.89 -9.50 24.63
C LYS A 449 6.17 -10.23 24.22
N LYS A 450 6.53 -10.23 22.92
CA LYS A 450 7.76 -10.79 22.37
C LYS A 450 8.84 -9.71 22.33
N LYS A 451 9.50 -9.43 23.46
CA LYS A 451 10.47 -8.33 23.56
C LYS A 451 11.76 -8.61 22.81
N GLY A 452 12.30 -7.60 22.12
CA GLY A 452 13.69 -7.56 21.65
C GLY A 452 13.91 -7.97 20.20
N ASP A 453 12.88 -8.16 19.38
CA ASP A 453 13.03 -8.44 17.95
C ASP A 453 12.84 -7.15 17.14
N MET A 454 13.95 -6.43 16.86
CA MET A 454 13.93 -5.19 16.08
C MET A 454 13.44 -5.40 14.64
N ALA A 455 13.56 -6.60 14.09
CA ALA A 455 13.06 -6.92 12.77
C ALA A 455 11.51 -6.93 12.72
N ALA A 456 10.87 -7.31 13.83
CA ALA A 456 9.42 -7.31 13.94
C ALA A 456 8.81 -5.90 13.95
N LEU A 457 9.63 -4.85 14.22
CA LEU A 457 9.19 -3.46 14.16
C LEU A 457 9.08 -2.91 12.74
N ALA A 458 9.72 -3.53 11.76
CA ALA A 458 9.80 -2.98 10.40
C ALA A 458 8.40 -2.72 9.80
N LEU A 459 7.45 -3.64 9.96
CA LEU A 459 6.09 -3.47 9.47
C LEU A 459 5.31 -2.40 10.25
N PRO A 460 5.24 -2.41 11.60
CA PRO A 460 4.60 -1.34 12.36
C PRO A 460 5.15 0.05 12.05
N VAL A 461 6.47 0.21 11.95
CA VAL A 461 7.12 1.49 11.63
C VAL A 461 6.82 1.93 10.20
N THR A 462 6.77 1.01 9.24
CA THR A 462 6.35 1.30 7.85
C THR A 462 4.92 1.84 7.81
N ILE A 463 3.99 1.19 8.53
CA ILE A 463 2.58 1.59 8.54
C ILE A 463 2.38 2.95 9.21
N LEU A 464 3.04 3.15 10.36
CA LEU A 464 3.04 4.46 11.05
C LEU A 464 3.67 5.55 10.18
N GLY A 465 4.78 5.23 9.50
CA GLY A 465 5.42 6.13 8.55
C GLY A 465 4.49 6.52 7.40
N GLY A 466 3.75 5.55 6.84
CA GLY A 466 2.75 5.80 5.80
C GLY A 466 1.61 6.70 6.29
N ALA A 467 1.07 6.41 7.47
CA ALA A 467 0.02 7.24 8.05
C ALA A 467 0.49 8.68 8.29
N LEU A 468 1.67 8.86 8.86
CA LEU A 468 2.26 10.18 9.11
C LEU A 468 2.59 10.92 7.80
N TYR A 469 3.17 10.22 6.82
CA TYR A 469 3.51 10.83 5.53
C TYR A 469 2.27 11.39 4.84
N HIS A 470 1.20 10.59 4.73
CA HIS A 470 -0.02 11.03 4.06
C HIS A 470 -0.91 11.97 4.90
N LEU A 471 -0.63 12.14 6.18
CA LEU A 471 -1.16 13.27 6.95
C LEU A 471 -0.52 14.60 6.53
N LEU A 472 0.76 14.58 6.18
CA LEU A 472 1.50 15.79 5.79
C LEU A 472 1.35 16.07 4.28
N PHE A 473 1.58 15.08 3.44
CA PHE A 473 1.56 15.17 1.98
C PHE A 473 0.17 14.83 1.41
N GLU A 474 0.07 14.72 0.09
CA GLU A 474 -1.17 14.36 -0.59
C GLU A 474 -1.80 13.09 -0.01
N ALA A 475 -3.10 13.16 0.26
CA ALA A 475 -3.91 12.02 0.66
C ALA A 475 -4.59 11.38 -0.56
N LYS A 476 -4.67 10.05 -0.58
CA LYS A 476 -5.47 9.27 -1.53
C LYS A 476 -5.63 7.84 -1.00
N ALA A 477 -6.80 7.24 -1.18
CA ALA A 477 -7.06 5.90 -0.64
C ALA A 477 -6.13 4.84 -1.26
N GLN A 478 -5.82 4.92 -2.54
CA GLN A 478 -4.83 4.04 -3.18
C GLN A 478 -3.42 4.13 -2.57
N TYR A 479 -3.08 5.25 -1.92
CA TYR A 479 -1.78 5.39 -1.27
C TYR A 479 -1.73 4.67 0.09
N ALA A 480 -2.88 4.48 0.73
CA ALA A 480 -3.00 3.68 1.95
C ALA A 480 -2.96 2.17 1.68
N TYR A 481 -3.33 1.72 0.47
CA TYR A 481 -3.39 0.30 0.10
C TYR A 481 -2.11 -0.50 0.38
N PRO A 482 -0.89 -0.07 0.04
CA PRO A 482 0.32 -0.82 0.35
C PRO A 482 0.49 -1.10 1.84
N TYR A 483 0.14 -0.13 2.68
CA TYR A 483 0.25 -0.28 4.14
C TYR A 483 -0.82 -1.21 4.69
N MET A 484 -2.01 -1.25 4.07
CA MET A 484 -3.03 -2.25 4.40
C MET A 484 -2.54 -3.67 4.08
N VAL A 485 -1.85 -3.85 2.94
CA VAL A 485 -1.24 -5.14 2.58
C VAL A 485 -0.09 -5.49 3.55
N TYR A 486 0.72 -4.52 3.96
CA TYR A 486 1.77 -4.73 4.98
C TYR A 486 1.20 -4.98 6.39
N MET A 487 -0.07 -4.64 6.66
CA MET A 487 -0.74 -5.02 7.90
C MET A 487 -1.11 -6.50 7.97
N LEU A 488 -1.27 -7.20 6.84
CA LEU A 488 -1.79 -8.57 6.83
C LEU A 488 -0.98 -9.56 7.69
N PRO A 489 0.37 -9.54 7.75
CA PRO A 489 1.13 -10.35 8.69
C PRO A 489 0.80 -10.06 10.17
N LEU A 490 0.52 -8.79 10.49
CA LEU A 490 0.17 -8.38 11.86
C LEU A 490 -1.28 -8.80 12.20
N ALA A 491 -2.19 -8.64 11.26
CA ALA A 491 -3.56 -9.14 11.37
C ALA A 491 -3.58 -10.67 11.51
N ALA A 492 -2.72 -11.39 10.78
CA ALA A 492 -2.53 -12.82 10.91
C ALA A 492 -2.05 -13.23 12.31
N ALA A 493 -1.12 -12.48 12.89
CA ALA A 493 -0.70 -12.66 14.29
C ALA A 493 -1.87 -12.52 15.26
N GLY A 494 -2.75 -11.54 15.01
CA GLY A 494 -3.97 -11.31 15.78
C GLY A 494 -4.99 -12.44 15.64
N LEU A 495 -5.22 -12.92 14.41
CA LEU A 495 -6.11 -14.04 14.13
C LEU A 495 -5.65 -15.30 14.88
N CYS A 496 -4.37 -15.65 14.78
CA CYS A 496 -3.79 -16.79 15.51
C CYS A 496 -3.91 -16.63 17.02
N ALA A 497 -3.69 -15.43 17.57
CA ALA A 497 -3.83 -15.15 18.98
C ALA A 497 -5.28 -15.33 19.48
N LEU A 498 -6.25 -14.89 18.67
CA LEU A 498 -7.67 -15.05 18.97
C LEU A 498 -8.08 -16.54 18.95
N GLU A 499 -7.64 -17.30 17.95
CA GLU A 499 -7.87 -18.75 17.90
C GLU A 499 -7.32 -19.48 19.13
N GLU A 500 -6.10 -19.15 19.54
CA GLU A 500 -5.47 -19.72 20.73
C GLU A 500 -6.29 -19.43 22.00
N LYS A 501 -6.82 -18.21 22.12
CA LYS A 501 -7.66 -17.81 23.24
C LYS A 501 -8.99 -18.57 23.23
N LEU A 502 -9.65 -18.68 22.08
CA LEU A 502 -10.93 -19.41 21.96
C LEU A 502 -10.76 -20.90 22.27
N LYS A 503 -9.71 -21.54 21.79
CA LYS A 503 -9.40 -22.96 22.14
C LYS A 503 -9.20 -23.16 23.64
N LYS A 504 -8.53 -22.23 24.32
CA LYS A 504 -8.35 -22.30 25.78
C LYS A 504 -9.66 -22.15 26.55
N ILE A 505 -10.57 -21.29 26.07
CA ILE A 505 -11.89 -21.09 26.69
C ILE A 505 -12.75 -22.35 26.50
N SER A 506 -12.81 -22.89 25.29
CA SER A 506 -13.60 -24.11 25.00
C SER A 506 -13.06 -25.36 25.73
N GLY A 507 -11.73 -25.50 25.84
CA GLY A 507 -11.12 -26.58 26.62
C GLY A 507 -11.47 -26.52 28.12
N ARG A 508 -11.40 -25.35 28.73
CA ARG A 508 -11.80 -25.14 30.13
C ARG A 508 -13.30 -25.38 30.35
N ALA A 509 -14.14 -24.98 29.39
CA ALA A 509 -15.57 -25.23 29.47
C ALA A 509 -15.90 -26.75 29.39
N ALA A 510 -15.18 -27.49 28.54
CA ALA A 510 -15.31 -28.94 28.44
C ALA A 510 -14.86 -29.66 29.72
N GLU A 511 -13.70 -29.24 30.32
CA GLU A 511 -13.21 -29.78 31.59
C GLU A 511 -14.19 -29.50 32.74
N ALA A 512 -14.76 -28.29 32.79
CA ALA A 512 -15.76 -27.94 33.81
C ALA A 512 -17.06 -28.74 33.66
N ALA A 513 -17.50 -29.03 32.42
CA ALA A 513 -18.67 -29.82 32.14
C ALA A 513 -18.50 -31.33 32.46
N VAL A 514 -17.27 -31.85 32.40
CA VAL A 514 -16.93 -33.23 32.79
C VAL A 514 -16.82 -33.39 34.31
N SER A 515 -16.48 -32.29 35.03
CA SER A 515 -16.33 -32.28 36.49
C SER A 515 -17.61 -31.92 37.26
N ALA A 516 -18.67 -31.48 36.58
CA ALA A 516 -20.02 -31.26 37.11
C ALA A 516 -20.94 -32.48 36.86
#